data_6030f81bf9d20e587e0c17f6aca5889c
#
_entry.id   6030f81bf9d20e587e0c17f6aca5889c
#
_cell.length_a   1.000
_cell.length_b   1.000
_cell.length_c   1.000
_cell.angle_alpha   90.00
_cell.angle_beta   90.00
_cell.angle_gamma   90.00
#
_symmetry.space_group_name_H-M   'P 1'
#
loop_
_entity.id
_entity.type
_entity.pdbx_description
1 polymer ?
#
loop_
_entity_poly.entity_id
_entity_poly.type
_entity_poly.pdbx_seq_one_letter_code
_entity_poly.pdbx_strand_id
1 'polypeptide(L)'
;MTSQGQPDADVVDFLDSLAPPIAVQCQRLRVAIRRAVPTAIERLRPGWRLIGYDLPKGRKSTYFAWIWPETEHVHVGWQTGTLMSDPQHLLRGAHLKLKRVRYLTYAPGDRIPAALVQAFTREAARIATMSRGERELLALGRSERPENR
;
A
#
# COMPACT_ATOMS: atom_id res chain seq x y z
N MET A 1 -23.21 7.94 -9.01
CA MET A 1 -22.20 8.87 -8.48
C MET A 1 -21.68 8.35 -7.17
N THR A 2 -20.44 7.92 -7.18
CA THR A 2 -19.78 7.56 -5.94
C THR A 2 -19.47 8.83 -5.18
N SER A 3 -20.12 9.06 -4.05
CA SER A 3 -19.70 10.12 -3.14
C SER A 3 -18.29 9.78 -2.66
N GLN A 4 -17.34 10.62 -3.02
CA GLN A 4 -16.01 10.53 -2.45
C GLN A 4 -16.15 10.60 -0.93
N GLY A 5 -15.79 9.53 -0.25
CA GLY A 5 -15.77 9.50 1.21
C GLY A 5 -16.64 8.47 1.89
N GLN A 6 -17.57 7.82 1.18
CA GLN A 6 -18.27 6.68 1.78
C GLN A 6 -17.42 5.42 1.62
N PRO A 7 -17.12 4.72 2.72
CA PRO A 7 -16.41 3.44 2.63
C PRO A 7 -17.30 2.44 1.90
N ASP A 8 -16.66 1.57 1.10
CA ASP A 8 -17.30 0.41 0.52
C ASP A 8 -17.90 -0.43 1.65
N ALA A 9 -19.18 -0.84 1.52
CA ALA A 9 -19.83 -1.65 2.52
C ALA A 9 -19.09 -2.98 2.76
N ASP A 10 -18.48 -3.56 1.72
CA ASP A 10 -17.70 -4.79 1.83
C ASP A 10 -16.45 -4.58 2.69
N VAL A 11 -15.81 -3.43 2.59
CA VAL A 11 -14.65 -3.09 3.43
C VAL A 11 -15.06 -2.95 4.89
N VAL A 12 -16.18 -2.29 5.16
CA VAL A 12 -16.71 -2.14 6.52
C VAL A 12 -17.02 -3.51 7.13
N ASP A 13 -17.72 -4.36 6.41
CA ASP A 13 -18.07 -5.71 6.87
C ASP A 13 -16.80 -6.54 7.11
N PHE A 14 -15.82 -6.44 6.25
CA PHE A 14 -14.55 -7.12 6.41
C PHE A 14 -13.83 -6.69 7.68
N LEU A 15 -13.75 -5.39 7.95
CA LEU A 15 -13.13 -4.86 9.16
C LEU A 15 -13.86 -5.34 10.43
N ASP A 16 -15.20 -5.38 10.36
CA ASP A 16 -16.02 -5.85 11.49
C ASP A 16 -15.81 -7.35 11.78
N SER A 17 -15.35 -8.11 10.80
CA SER A 17 -15.03 -9.54 10.96
C SER A 17 -13.67 -9.80 11.61
N LEU A 18 -12.82 -8.78 11.70
CA LEU A 18 -11.47 -8.93 12.24
C LEU A 18 -11.46 -8.75 13.76
N ALA A 19 -10.44 -9.33 14.42
CA ALA A 19 -10.19 -9.04 15.83
C ALA A 19 -10.01 -7.53 16.02
N PRO A 20 -10.63 -6.93 17.06
CA PRO A 20 -10.60 -5.48 17.23
C PRO A 20 -9.20 -4.83 17.20
N PRO A 21 -8.15 -5.40 17.81
CA PRO A 21 -6.81 -4.81 17.72
C PRO A 21 -6.24 -4.79 16.31
N ILE A 22 -6.58 -5.77 15.48
CA ILE A 22 -6.20 -5.83 14.07
C ILE A 22 -7.01 -4.82 13.27
N ALA A 23 -8.31 -4.74 13.49
CA ALA A 23 -9.19 -3.79 12.81
C ALA A 23 -8.75 -2.35 13.05
N VAL A 24 -8.33 -2.02 14.27
CA VAL A 24 -7.81 -0.69 14.62
C VAL A 24 -6.59 -0.34 13.76
N GLN A 25 -5.65 -1.26 13.61
CA GLN A 25 -4.46 -1.03 12.79
C GLN A 25 -4.83 -0.85 11.31
N CYS A 26 -5.73 -1.67 10.80
CA CYS A 26 -6.25 -1.52 9.44
C CYS A 26 -6.85 -0.14 9.24
N GLN A 27 -7.65 0.33 10.19
CA GLN A 27 -8.32 1.63 10.09
C GLN A 27 -7.32 2.78 10.07
N ARG A 28 -6.27 2.71 10.88
CA ARG A 28 -5.19 3.71 10.88
C ARG A 28 -4.47 3.76 9.52
N LEU A 29 -4.19 2.61 8.94
CA LEU A 29 -3.57 2.52 7.62
C LEU A 29 -4.49 3.05 6.53
N ARG A 30 -5.77 2.72 6.58
CA ARG A 30 -6.77 3.26 5.64
C ARG A 30 -6.79 4.77 5.64
N VAL A 31 -6.83 5.36 6.84
CA VAL A 31 -6.83 6.83 6.98
C VAL A 31 -5.58 7.43 6.36
N ALA A 32 -4.41 6.85 6.63
CA ALA A 32 -3.14 7.33 6.09
C ALA A 32 -3.12 7.28 4.56
N ILE A 33 -3.51 6.14 3.97
CA ILE A 33 -3.53 5.95 2.52
C ILE A 33 -4.51 6.93 1.86
N ARG A 34 -5.72 7.05 2.39
CA ARG A 34 -6.76 7.90 1.81
C ARG A 34 -6.43 9.39 1.93
N ARG A 35 -5.74 9.79 2.98
CA ARG A 35 -5.24 11.17 3.11
C ARG A 35 -4.11 11.46 2.13
N ALA A 36 -3.24 10.49 1.90
CA ALA A 36 -2.12 10.64 0.98
C ALA A 36 -2.59 10.74 -0.48
N VAL A 37 -3.57 9.92 -0.87
CA VAL A 37 -4.07 9.84 -2.24
C VAL A 37 -5.61 9.79 -2.21
N PRO A 38 -6.27 10.96 -2.07
CA PRO A 38 -7.73 11.01 -1.95
C PRO A 38 -8.49 10.45 -3.16
N THR A 39 -7.86 10.39 -4.33
CA THR A 39 -8.47 9.86 -5.56
C THR A 39 -8.39 8.34 -5.65
N ALA A 40 -7.67 7.68 -4.75
CA ALA A 40 -7.54 6.22 -4.76
C ALA A 40 -8.90 5.57 -4.51
N ILE A 41 -9.16 4.50 -5.26
CA ILE A 41 -10.38 3.71 -5.13
C ILE A 41 -10.09 2.54 -4.20
N GLU A 42 -10.75 2.52 -3.07
CA GLU A 42 -10.62 1.47 -2.06
C GLU A 42 -11.62 0.37 -2.33
N ARG A 43 -11.15 -0.87 -2.42
CA ARG A 43 -12.02 -2.05 -2.63
C ARG A 43 -11.53 -3.25 -1.84
N LEU A 44 -12.48 -4.02 -1.31
CA LEU A 44 -12.17 -5.35 -0.78
C LEU A 44 -11.84 -6.29 -1.94
N ARG A 45 -10.77 -7.06 -1.77
CA ARG A 45 -10.41 -8.17 -2.67
C ARG A 45 -10.60 -9.47 -1.90
N PRO A 46 -11.84 -10.05 -1.93
CA PRO A 46 -12.20 -11.13 -1.01
C PRO A 46 -11.38 -12.40 -1.20
N GLY A 47 -11.00 -12.73 -2.44
CA GLY A 47 -10.18 -13.90 -2.72
C GLY A 47 -8.80 -13.86 -2.07
N TRP A 48 -8.27 -12.67 -1.84
CA TRP A 48 -6.97 -12.46 -1.19
C TRP A 48 -7.11 -11.97 0.25
N ARG A 49 -8.32 -11.71 0.71
CA ARG A 49 -8.64 -11.21 2.05
C ARG A 49 -7.85 -9.92 2.37
N LEU A 50 -7.84 -9.00 1.44
CA LEU A 50 -7.15 -7.71 1.60
C LEU A 50 -7.97 -6.55 1.06
N ILE A 51 -7.59 -5.36 1.52
CA ILE A 51 -8.14 -4.11 1.03
C ILE A 51 -7.17 -3.56 -0.02
N GLY A 52 -7.63 -3.43 -1.25
CA GLY A 52 -6.82 -2.94 -2.36
C GLY A 52 -7.13 -1.50 -2.71
N TYR A 53 -6.13 -0.82 -3.26
CA TYR A 53 -6.23 0.58 -3.70
C TYR A 53 -5.82 0.69 -5.15
N ASP A 54 -6.71 1.24 -5.96
CA ASP A 54 -6.49 1.48 -7.38
C ASP A 54 -6.44 2.98 -7.67
N LEU A 55 -5.59 3.36 -8.63
CA LEU A 55 -5.59 4.72 -9.18
C LEU A 55 -6.39 4.72 -10.46
N PRO A 56 -7.37 5.63 -10.62
CA PRO A 56 -8.04 5.82 -11.90
C PRO A 56 -7.04 6.29 -12.96
N LYS A 57 -7.09 5.67 -14.14
CA LYS A 57 -6.26 6.04 -15.28
C LYS A 57 -7.13 6.00 -16.55
N GLY A 58 -7.84 7.10 -16.82
CA GLY A 58 -8.84 7.14 -17.90
C GLY A 58 -9.95 6.14 -17.61
N ARG A 59 -10.19 5.22 -18.53
CA ARG A 59 -11.19 4.15 -18.38
C ARG A 59 -10.65 2.93 -17.62
N LYS A 60 -9.35 2.93 -17.31
CA LYS A 60 -8.67 1.83 -16.60
C LYS A 60 -8.33 2.28 -15.20
N SER A 61 -7.86 1.35 -14.41
CA SER A 61 -7.31 1.62 -13.09
C SER A 61 -6.01 0.86 -12.92
N THR A 62 -5.14 1.38 -12.03
CA THR A 62 -3.87 0.75 -11.73
C THR A 62 -3.83 0.41 -10.25
N TYR A 63 -3.71 -0.86 -9.94
CA TYR A 63 -3.52 -1.35 -8.57
C TYR A 63 -2.14 -0.94 -8.07
N PHE A 64 -2.09 -0.24 -6.93
CA PHE A 64 -0.81 0.30 -6.47
C PHE A 64 -0.50 0.08 -4.99
N ALA A 65 -1.50 -0.16 -4.15
CA ALA A 65 -1.31 -0.32 -2.71
C ALA A 65 -2.35 -1.27 -2.13
N TRP A 66 -2.05 -1.81 -0.95
CA TRP A 66 -2.96 -2.75 -0.29
C TRP A 66 -2.71 -2.79 1.22
N ILE A 67 -3.72 -3.23 1.97
CA ILE A 67 -3.65 -3.57 3.40
C ILE A 67 -4.05 -5.03 3.54
N TRP A 68 -3.19 -5.82 4.16
CA TRP A 68 -3.44 -7.25 4.37
C TRP A 68 -3.37 -7.58 5.86
N PRO A 69 -4.53 -7.81 6.51
CA PRO A 69 -4.56 -8.23 7.90
C PRO A 69 -4.36 -9.74 8.00
N GLU A 70 -3.46 -10.13 8.89
CA GLU A 70 -3.30 -11.49 9.36
C GLU A 70 -3.78 -11.58 10.81
N THR A 71 -3.68 -12.77 11.42
CA THR A 71 -4.16 -13.00 12.80
C THR A 71 -3.41 -12.14 13.82
N GLU A 72 -2.10 -11.96 13.64
CA GLU A 72 -1.23 -11.29 14.61
C GLU A 72 -0.57 -10.03 14.09
N HIS A 73 -0.69 -9.75 12.80
CA HIS A 73 -0.03 -8.62 12.15
C HIS A 73 -0.91 -8.04 11.07
N VAL A 74 -0.64 -6.78 10.74
CA VAL A 74 -1.21 -6.13 9.57
C VAL A 74 -0.08 -5.64 8.68
N HIS A 75 -0.17 -5.92 7.40
CA HIS A 75 0.81 -5.48 6.41
C HIS A 75 0.20 -4.39 5.55
N VAL A 76 1.00 -3.39 5.21
CA VAL A 76 0.68 -2.39 4.19
C VAL A 76 1.75 -2.46 3.12
N GLY A 77 1.35 -2.53 1.86
CA GLY A 77 2.30 -2.74 0.78
C GLY A 77 1.99 -1.97 -0.49
N TRP A 78 2.99 -1.93 -1.35
CA TRP A 78 2.96 -1.16 -2.60
C TRP A 78 3.49 -2.02 -3.73
N GLN A 79 2.76 -2.05 -4.84
CA GLN A 79 3.03 -2.95 -5.97
C GLN A 79 4.37 -2.68 -6.66
N THR A 80 4.80 -1.43 -6.66
CA THR A 80 6.08 -1.01 -7.25
C THR A 80 7.10 -0.63 -6.19
N GLY A 81 7.03 -1.27 -5.04
CA GLY A 81 7.88 -0.95 -3.89
C GLY A 81 9.37 -0.95 -4.16
N THR A 82 9.84 -1.82 -5.08
CA THR A 82 11.26 -1.86 -5.47
C THR A 82 11.75 -0.59 -6.15
N LEU A 83 10.84 0.20 -6.72
CA LEU A 83 11.16 1.46 -7.38
C LEU A 83 11.11 2.66 -6.42
N MET A 84 10.59 2.45 -5.22
CA MET A 84 10.41 3.51 -4.24
C MET A 84 11.74 3.86 -3.57
N SER A 85 11.86 5.13 -3.18
CA SER A 85 12.99 5.59 -2.38
C SER A 85 12.83 5.09 -0.95
N ASP A 86 13.83 4.40 -0.44
CA ASP A 86 13.82 3.86 0.92
C ASP A 86 15.22 4.03 1.55
N PRO A 87 15.61 5.28 1.81
CA PRO A 87 16.98 5.56 2.27
C PRO A 87 17.31 4.95 3.65
N GLN A 88 16.29 4.67 4.46
CA GLN A 88 16.46 4.06 5.77
C GLN A 88 16.29 2.54 5.75
N HIS A 89 16.06 1.95 4.58
CA HIS A 89 15.88 0.50 4.39
C HIS A 89 14.77 -0.08 5.29
N LEU A 90 13.62 0.59 5.33
CA LEU A 90 12.47 0.18 6.14
C LEU A 90 11.57 -0.83 5.43
N LEU A 91 11.53 -0.78 4.10
CA LEU A 91 10.66 -1.63 3.31
C LEU A 91 11.13 -3.08 3.33
N ARG A 92 10.18 -4.00 3.53
CA ARG A 92 10.41 -5.44 3.62
C ARG A 92 9.96 -6.13 2.34
N GLY A 93 10.47 -7.32 2.09
CA GLY A 93 10.09 -8.18 0.96
C GLY A 93 11.27 -8.71 0.16
N ALA A 94 12.45 -8.11 0.27
CA ALA A 94 13.65 -8.57 -0.43
C ALA A 94 14.01 -10.01 -0.05
N HIS A 95 13.90 -10.36 1.25
CA HIS A 95 14.17 -11.70 1.76
C HIS A 95 13.20 -12.77 1.22
N LEU A 96 12.03 -12.37 0.75
CA LEU A 96 11.04 -13.25 0.11
C LEU A 96 11.22 -13.31 -1.41
N LYS A 97 12.26 -12.67 -1.93
CA LYS A 97 12.55 -12.58 -3.37
C LYS A 97 11.38 -12.01 -4.20
N LEU A 98 10.60 -11.12 -3.59
CA LEU A 98 9.54 -10.42 -4.29
C LEU A 98 10.14 -9.44 -5.30
N LYS A 99 9.75 -9.55 -6.55
CA LYS A 99 10.37 -8.79 -7.65
C LYS A 99 10.00 -7.32 -7.68
N ARG A 100 8.80 -6.98 -7.21
CA ARG A 100 8.26 -5.61 -7.31
C ARG A 100 7.68 -5.10 -6.01
N VAL A 101 7.00 -5.96 -5.27
CA VAL A 101 6.26 -5.58 -4.07
C VAL A 101 7.19 -5.36 -2.89
N ARG A 102 6.93 -4.30 -2.13
CA ARG A 102 7.55 -4.07 -0.82
C ARG A 102 6.46 -3.67 0.16
N TYR A 103 6.67 -3.95 1.45
CA TYR A 103 5.65 -3.75 2.47
C TYR A 103 6.24 -3.39 3.82
N LEU A 104 5.37 -2.90 4.72
CA LEU A 104 5.66 -2.71 6.14
C LEU A 104 4.70 -3.58 6.96
N THR A 105 5.11 -3.96 8.15
CA THR A 105 4.35 -4.84 9.04
C THR A 105 4.20 -4.21 10.41
N TYR A 106 2.98 -4.27 10.95
CA TYR A 106 2.67 -3.74 12.27
C TYR A 106 1.91 -4.78 13.09
N ALA A 107 2.32 -4.94 14.36
CA ALA A 107 1.59 -5.76 15.32
C ALA A 107 0.46 -4.95 15.96
N PRO A 108 -0.51 -5.62 16.62
CA PRO A 108 -1.49 -4.91 17.45
C PRO A 108 -0.80 -4.06 18.50
N GLY A 109 -1.26 -2.82 18.65
CA GLY A 109 -0.65 -1.88 19.59
C GLY A 109 0.59 -1.14 19.10
N ASP A 110 1.19 -1.55 17.99
CA ASP A 110 2.31 -0.81 17.42
C ASP A 110 1.85 0.59 16.99
N ARG A 111 2.74 1.55 17.18
CA ARG A 111 2.53 2.88 16.62
C ARG A 111 2.75 2.81 15.11
N ILE A 112 1.77 3.27 14.34
CA ILE A 112 1.90 3.40 12.90
C ILE A 112 2.37 4.82 12.58
N PRO A 113 3.55 4.97 11.94
CA PRO A 113 4.06 6.28 11.57
C PRO A 113 3.29 6.80 10.35
N ALA A 114 2.19 7.50 10.59
CA ALA A 114 1.27 7.95 9.55
C ALA A 114 1.97 8.76 8.45
N ALA A 115 2.89 9.66 8.82
CA ALA A 115 3.63 10.48 7.86
C ALA A 115 4.48 9.63 6.92
N LEU A 116 5.11 8.57 7.43
CA LEU A 116 5.92 7.64 6.62
C LEU A 116 5.03 6.87 5.64
N VAL A 117 3.93 6.31 6.13
CA VAL A 117 2.98 5.56 5.28
C VAL A 117 2.42 6.47 4.20
N GLN A 118 2.07 7.70 4.53
CA GLN A 118 1.60 8.69 3.57
C GLN A 118 2.66 9.00 2.51
N ALA A 119 3.92 9.21 2.92
CA ALA A 119 5.01 9.51 2.00
C ALA A 119 5.25 8.36 1.02
N PHE A 120 5.30 7.13 1.50
CA PHE A 120 5.44 5.96 0.63
C PHE A 120 4.23 5.82 -0.31
N THR A 121 3.03 6.06 0.19
CA THR A 121 1.81 5.95 -0.63
C THR A 121 1.79 6.99 -1.75
N ARG A 122 2.18 8.24 -1.47
CA ARG A 122 2.29 9.28 -2.51
C ARG A 122 3.33 8.92 -3.56
N GLU A 123 4.48 8.42 -3.13
CA GLU A 123 5.53 7.99 -4.05
C GLU A 123 5.06 6.82 -4.91
N ALA A 124 4.42 5.83 -4.32
CA ALA A 124 3.86 4.69 -5.05
C ALA A 124 2.83 5.14 -6.09
N ALA A 125 1.96 6.09 -5.74
CA ALA A 125 0.98 6.64 -6.66
C ALA A 125 1.66 7.37 -7.82
N ARG A 126 2.69 8.16 -7.54
CA ARG A 126 3.46 8.86 -8.56
C ARG A 126 4.12 7.89 -9.53
N ILE A 127 4.75 6.83 -9.02
CA ILE A 127 5.38 5.79 -9.85
C ILE A 127 4.33 5.07 -10.69
N ALA A 128 3.16 4.77 -10.13
CA ALA A 128 2.08 4.10 -10.84
C ALA A 128 1.56 4.91 -12.04
N THR A 129 1.74 6.24 -12.04
CA THR A 129 1.34 7.11 -13.14
C THR A 129 2.45 7.31 -14.19
N MET A 130 3.65 6.83 -13.92
CA MET A 130 4.77 6.93 -14.85
C MET A 130 4.57 6.07 -16.08
N SER A 131 5.14 6.50 -17.22
CA SER A 131 5.25 5.67 -18.40
C SER A 131 6.19 4.51 -18.17
N ARG A 132 6.12 3.50 -19.04
CA ARG A 132 7.03 2.36 -19.00
C ARG A 132 8.49 2.81 -19.07
N GLY A 133 8.82 3.74 -19.97
CA GLY A 133 10.18 4.27 -20.11
C GLY A 133 10.67 4.97 -18.85
N GLU A 134 9.82 5.78 -18.23
CA GLU A 134 10.16 6.46 -16.97
C GLU A 134 10.43 5.45 -15.85
N ARG A 135 9.63 4.39 -15.74
CA ARG A 135 9.86 3.33 -14.76
C ARG A 135 11.15 2.58 -15.02
N GLU A 136 11.47 2.31 -16.29
CA GLU A 136 12.73 1.64 -16.66
C GLU A 136 13.94 2.48 -16.25
N LEU A 137 13.90 3.79 -16.47
CA LEU A 137 14.96 4.69 -16.05
C LEU A 137 15.09 4.71 -14.50
N LEU A 138 13.97 4.74 -13.80
CA LEU A 138 13.97 4.71 -12.34
C LEU A 138 14.55 3.40 -11.82
N ALA A 139 14.21 2.27 -12.46
CA ALA A 139 14.73 0.95 -12.11
C ALA A 139 16.25 0.87 -12.27
N LEU A 140 16.81 1.46 -13.34
CA LEU A 140 18.26 1.51 -13.53
C LEU A 140 18.94 2.28 -12.39
N GLY A 141 18.39 3.42 -12.00
CA GLY A 141 18.93 4.18 -10.88
C GLY A 141 18.88 3.43 -9.55
N ARG A 142 17.85 2.62 -9.33
CA ARG A 142 17.73 1.79 -8.12
C ARG A 142 18.70 0.60 -8.12
N SER A 143 18.96 0.00 -9.27
CA SER A 143 19.86 -1.16 -9.37
C SER A 143 21.32 -0.80 -9.13
N GLU A 144 21.70 0.46 -9.28
CA GLU A 144 23.05 0.97 -8.99
C GLU A 144 23.30 1.16 -7.48
N ARG A 145 22.25 1.09 -6.66
CA ARG A 145 22.39 1.21 -5.20
C ARG A 145 22.64 -0.16 -4.59
N PRO A 146 23.64 -0.31 -3.70
CA PRO A 146 23.81 -1.55 -2.98
C PRO A 146 22.58 -1.82 -2.14
N GLU A 147 21.91 -2.95 -2.40
CA GLU A 147 20.85 -3.40 -1.51
C GLU A 147 21.45 -3.74 -0.17
N ASN A 148 20.89 -3.18 0.89
CA ASN A 148 21.19 -3.64 2.22
C ASN A 148 20.62 -5.04 2.38
N ARG A 149 21.51 -5.95 2.48
CA ARG A 149 21.20 -7.35 2.76
C ARG A 149 20.86 -7.53 4.23
#